data_53315ccc1c03471e67bd4704a0701093
#
_entry.id   53315ccc1c03471e67bd4704a0701093
#
_cell.length_a   1.000
_cell.length_b   1.000
_cell.length_c   1.000
_cell.angle_alpha   90.00
_cell.angle_beta   90.00
_cell.angle_gamma   90.00
#
_symmetry.space_group_name_H-M   'P 1'
#
loop_
_entity.id
_entity.type
_entity.pdbx_description
1 polymer ?
#
loop_
_entity_poly.entity_id
_entity_poly.type
_entity_poly.pdbx_seq_one_letter_code
_entity_poly.pdbx_strand_id
1 'polypeptide(L)'
;SPGHVDFSSEVTAALRVTDGALVVIDCVSGVCVQTETVLRQALVERIKPVLMINKMDRAILELQLDPEDAYQNFSRAIESANVIISTYNDEALGDPQVYPEKGTVAFGAGLHGWAFTLTKFAKLYSKKVGIPEEKLMKKLWGSNFFDAKKKKWVKRRNTKDGRTLKRAFVQFILDPIYQLFDACINDKKDILAKMLKG
;
A
#
# COMPACT_ATOMS: atom_id res chain seq x y z
N SER A 1 12.46 15.69 -4.56
CA SER A 1 12.83 16.21 -5.88
C SER A 1 11.58 16.42 -6.71
N PRO A 2 11.57 17.39 -7.63
CA PRO A 2 10.41 17.65 -8.48
C PRO A 2 10.18 16.49 -9.46
N GLY A 3 8.90 16.15 -9.69
CA GLY A 3 8.49 15.05 -10.60
C GLY A 3 8.19 15.49 -12.02
N HIS A 4 8.54 16.72 -12.40
CA HIS A 4 8.28 17.24 -13.74
C HIS A 4 9.48 16.99 -14.67
N VAL A 5 9.21 16.79 -15.96
CA VAL A 5 10.25 16.50 -17.00
C VAL A 5 11.34 17.58 -17.03
N ASP A 6 10.96 18.86 -16.81
CA ASP A 6 11.88 20.00 -16.83
C ASP A 6 12.94 19.97 -15.74
N PHE A 7 12.78 19.11 -14.71
CA PHE A 7 13.68 19.00 -13.55
C PHE A 7 14.47 17.68 -13.51
N SER A 8 14.60 17.00 -14.65
CA SER A 8 15.30 15.71 -14.72
C SER A 8 16.77 15.77 -14.32
N SER A 9 17.44 16.90 -14.56
CA SER A 9 18.85 17.14 -14.17
C SER A 9 19.01 17.21 -12.65
N GLU A 10 18.09 17.90 -11.94
CA GLU A 10 18.09 17.99 -10.49
C GLU A 10 17.79 16.64 -9.85
N VAL A 11 16.88 15.85 -10.45
CA VAL A 11 16.60 14.49 -10.00
C VAL A 11 17.84 13.61 -10.10
N THR A 12 18.53 13.65 -11.22
CA THR A 12 19.78 12.87 -11.42
C THR A 12 20.87 13.29 -10.42
N ALA A 13 21.06 14.60 -10.21
CA ALA A 13 22.01 15.09 -9.23
C ALA A 13 21.67 14.66 -7.79
N ALA A 14 20.39 14.70 -7.41
CA ALA A 14 19.93 14.25 -6.11
C ALA A 14 20.14 12.75 -5.90
N LEU A 15 19.89 11.93 -6.91
CA LEU A 15 20.08 10.47 -6.83
C LEU A 15 21.53 10.08 -6.52
N ARG A 16 22.51 10.81 -7.03
CA ARG A 16 23.96 10.50 -6.81
C ARG A 16 24.45 10.68 -5.37
N VAL A 17 23.67 11.37 -4.54
CA VAL A 17 24.04 11.66 -3.14
C VAL A 17 23.12 10.98 -2.13
N THR A 18 22.26 10.04 -2.56
CA THR A 18 21.28 9.37 -1.70
C THR A 18 21.49 7.86 -1.72
N ASP A 19 21.19 7.21 -0.58
CA ASP A 19 21.27 5.75 -0.41
C ASP A 19 19.94 5.04 -0.68
N GLY A 20 18.83 5.78 -0.74
CA GLY A 20 17.49 5.24 -0.97
C GLY A 20 16.57 6.27 -1.63
N ALA A 21 15.58 5.80 -2.38
CA ALA A 21 14.60 6.62 -3.05
C ALA A 21 13.18 6.26 -2.62
N LEU A 22 12.44 7.23 -2.06
CA LEU A 22 11.00 7.10 -1.86
C LEU A 22 10.30 7.52 -3.16
N VAL A 23 9.77 6.55 -3.88
CA VAL A 23 9.04 6.77 -5.12
C VAL A 23 7.55 6.90 -4.79
N VAL A 24 6.98 8.07 -5.06
CA VAL A 24 5.58 8.38 -4.75
C VAL A 24 4.73 8.20 -6.00
N ILE A 25 3.71 7.34 -5.89
CA ILE A 25 2.78 7.01 -6.99
C ILE A 25 1.36 7.42 -6.58
N ASP A 26 0.64 8.06 -7.51
CA ASP A 26 -0.80 8.30 -7.37
C ASP A 26 -1.55 6.96 -7.45
N CYS A 27 -2.38 6.65 -6.46
CA CYS A 27 -3.11 5.38 -6.39
C CYS A 27 -4.13 5.17 -7.52
N VAL A 28 -4.52 6.24 -8.19
CA VAL A 28 -5.49 6.22 -9.31
C VAL A 28 -4.77 6.14 -10.64
N SER A 29 -3.79 7.03 -10.86
CA SER A 29 -3.05 7.11 -12.13
C SER A 29 -2.03 5.98 -12.28
N GLY A 30 -1.57 5.40 -11.17
CA GLY A 30 -0.56 4.35 -11.17
C GLY A 30 0.82 4.84 -11.61
N VAL A 31 1.61 3.94 -12.20
CA VAL A 31 2.94 4.25 -12.73
C VAL A 31 2.81 4.98 -14.06
N CYS A 32 3.26 6.24 -14.11
CA CYS A 32 3.32 7.05 -15.33
C CYS A 32 4.75 7.07 -15.89
N VAL A 33 4.91 7.61 -17.10
CA VAL A 33 6.20 7.67 -17.81
C VAL A 33 7.31 8.33 -16.96
N GLN A 34 6.99 9.41 -16.25
CA GLN A 34 7.96 10.08 -15.39
C GLN A 34 8.37 9.21 -14.19
N THR A 35 7.40 8.51 -13.58
CA THR A 35 7.69 7.56 -12.50
C THR A 35 8.62 6.44 -13.00
N GLU A 36 8.36 5.91 -14.18
CA GLU A 36 9.22 4.90 -14.81
C GLU A 36 10.63 5.44 -15.03
N THR A 37 10.76 6.64 -15.60
CA THR A 37 12.06 7.27 -15.86
C THR A 37 12.87 7.44 -14.57
N VAL A 38 12.27 8.00 -13.53
CA VAL A 38 12.93 8.22 -12.23
C VAL A 38 13.32 6.88 -11.58
N LEU A 39 12.42 5.90 -11.65
CA LEU A 39 12.68 4.57 -11.10
C LEU A 39 13.86 3.88 -11.81
N ARG A 40 13.92 3.94 -13.15
CA ARG A 40 15.05 3.44 -13.93
C ARG A 40 16.35 4.16 -13.57
N GLN A 41 16.33 5.48 -13.43
CA GLN A 41 17.51 6.25 -13.02
C GLN A 41 18.01 5.85 -11.62
N ALA A 42 17.10 5.68 -10.65
CA ALA A 42 17.46 5.23 -9.32
C ALA A 42 18.15 3.85 -9.34
N LEU A 43 17.64 2.93 -10.14
CA LEU A 43 18.23 1.59 -10.27
C LEU A 43 19.61 1.62 -10.94
N VAL A 44 19.83 2.46 -11.96
CA VAL A 44 21.13 2.65 -12.59
C VAL A 44 22.16 3.19 -11.60
N GLU A 45 21.77 4.12 -10.73
CA GLU A 45 22.63 4.66 -9.66
C GLU A 45 22.69 3.73 -8.43
N ARG A 46 22.18 2.50 -8.52
CA ARG A 46 22.17 1.47 -7.46
C ARG A 46 21.43 1.88 -6.18
N ILE A 47 20.40 2.68 -6.32
CA ILE A 47 19.58 3.15 -5.21
C ILE A 47 18.37 2.25 -5.04
N LYS A 48 18.17 1.74 -3.83
CA LYS A 48 16.98 0.90 -3.52
C LYS A 48 15.71 1.74 -3.44
N PRO A 49 14.68 1.43 -4.24
CA PRO A 49 13.41 2.11 -4.15
C PRO A 49 12.57 1.62 -2.96
N VAL A 50 11.86 2.53 -2.34
CA VAL A 50 10.72 2.29 -1.46
C VAL A 50 9.51 2.99 -2.07
N LEU A 51 8.37 2.35 -2.08
CA LEU A 51 7.20 2.86 -2.77
C LEU A 51 6.20 3.49 -1.79
N MET A 52 5.60 4.61 -2.18
CA MET A 52 4.47 5.24 -1.49
C MET A 52 3.28 5.33 -2.43
N ILE A 53 2.23 4.59 -2.15
CA ILE A 53 0.93 4.72 -2.81
C ILE A 53 0.19 5.88 -2.14
N ASN A 54 0.17 7.01 -2.83
CA ASN A 54 -0.38 8.28 -2.33
C ASN A 54 -1.78 8.56 -2.90
N LYS A 55 -2.43 9.54 -2.32
CA LYS A 55 -3.76 10.04 -2.71
C LYS A 55 -4.89 9.00 -2.52
N MET A 56 -4.79 8.17 -1.46
CA MET A 56 -5.86 7.24 -1.12
C MET A 56 -7.19 7.95 -0.85
N ASP A 57 -7.16 9.19 -0.37
CA ASP A 57 -8.32 10.07 -0.22
C ASP A 57 -9.08 10.27 -1.53
N ARG A 58 -8.39 10.39 -2.68
CA ARG A 58 -9.06 10.48 -3.98
C ARG A 58 -9.84 9.21 -4.33
N ALA A 59 -9.26 8.04 -4.07
CA ALA A 59 -9.94 6.77 -4.31
C ALA A 59 -11.22 6.65 -3.46
N ILE A 60 -11.19 7.17 -2.22
CA ILE A 60 -12.29 7.09 -1.26
C ILE A 60 -13.34 8.17 -1.51
N LEU A 61 -12.92 9.44 -1.61
CA LEU A 61 -13.82 10.61 -1.60
C LEU A 61 -14.27 11.04 -2.98
N GLU A 62 -13.35 11.08 -3.96
CA GLU A 62 -13.64 11.56 -5.31
C GLU A 62 -14.23 10.44 -6.17
N LEU A 63 -13.53 9.30 -6.25
CA LEU A 63 -13.93 8.20 -7.11
C LEU A 63 -14.91 7.23 -6.42
N GLN A 64 -15.05 7.30 -5.10
CA GLN A 64 -15.94 6.46 -4.30
C GLN A 64 -15.79 4.96 -4.65
N LEU A 65 -14.54 4.52 -4.86
CA LEU A 65 -14.24 3.14 -5.22
C LEU A 65 -14.67 2.18 -4.11
N ASP A 66 -15.19 1.02 -4.50
CA ASP A 66 -15.33 -0.09 -3.56
C ASP A 66 -13.95 -0.47 -2.98
N PRO A 67 -13.85 -0.84 -1.69
CA PRO A 67 -12.57 -1.19 -1.07
C PRO A 67 -11.79 -2.30 -1.80
N GLU A 68 -12.48 -3.28 -2.43
CA GLU A 68 -11.79 -4.30 -3.23
C GLU A 68 -11.22 -3.72 -4.53
N ASP A 69 -11.94 -2.81 -5.19
CA ASP A 69 -11.46 -2.14 -6.41
C ASP A 69 -10.27 -1.22 -6.11
N ALA A 70 -10.33 -0.51 -4.97
CA ALA A 70 -9.20 0.28 -4.49
C ALA A 70 -7.95 -0.61 -4.25
N TYR A 71 -8.13 -1.78 -3.60
CA TYR A 71 -7.05 -2.75 -3.45
C TYR A 71 -6.47 -3.20 -4.80
N GLN A 72 -7.33 -3.50 -5.78
CA GLN A 72 -6.88 -3.93 -7.11
C GLN A 72 -6.07 -2.84 -7.83
N ASN A 73 -6.45 -1.57 -7.66
CA ASN A 73 -5.68 -0.45 -8.20
C ASN A 73 -4.30 -0.35 -7.54
N PHE A 74 -4.23 -0.48 -6.21
CA PHE A 74 -2.94 -0.46 -5.49
C PHE A 74 -2.06 -1.64 -5.90
N SER A 75 -2.62 -2.84 -6.03
CA SER A 75 -1.90 -4.03 -6.48
C SER A 75 -1.30 -3.84 -7.87
N ARG A 76 -2.11 -3.34 -8.82
CA ARG A 76 -1.63 -3.06 -10.18
C ARG A 76 -0.52 -2.02 -10.21
N ALA A 77 -0.60 -0.96 -9.41
CA ALA A 77 0.45 0.06 -9.34
C ALA A 77 1.78 -0.53 -8.83
N ILE A 78 1.71 -1.36 -7.79
CA ILE A 78 2.89 -2.04 -7.22
C ILE A 78 3.46 -3.06 -8.21
N GLU A 79 2.62 -3.86 -8.85
CA GLU A 79 3.04 -4.83 -9.87
C GLU A 79 3.70 -4.14 -11.05
N SER A 80 3.15 -3.02 -11.54
CA SER A 80 3.74 -2.23 -12.62
C SER A 80 5.12 -1.67 -12.24
N ALA A 81 5.28 -1.19 -11.02
CA ALA A 81 6.58 -0.76 -10.51
C ALA A 81 7.58 -1.93 -10.47
N ASN A 82 7.16 -3.10 -9.97
CA ASN A 82 8.00 -4.28 -9.90
C ASN A 82 8.39 -4.84 -11.28
N VAL A 83 7.53 -4.72 -12.29
CA VAL A 83 7.88 -5.06 -13.67
C VAL A 83 9.06 -4.21 -14.16
N ILE A 84 9.03 -2.89 -13.90
CA ILE A 84 10.13 -2.00 -14.26
C ILE A 84 11.40 -2.37 -13.48
N ILE A 85 11.29 -2.58 -12.17
CA ILE A 85 12.40 -2.94 -11.30
C ILE A 85 13.05 -4.26 -11.75
N SER A 86 12.24 -5.25 -12.16
CA SER A 86 12.73 -6.55 -12.59
C SER A 86 13.54 -6.51 -13.89
N THR A 87 13.48 -5.42 -14.66
CA THR A 87 14.32 -5.25 -15.86
C THR A 87 15.78 -4.94 -15.51
N TYR A 88 16.05 -4.59 -14.26
CA TYR A 88 17.41 -4.32 -13.77
C TYR A 88 17.91 -5.49 -12.92
N ASN A 89 18.98 -6.10 -13.37
CA ASN A 89 19.63 -7.22 -12.69
C ASN A 89 21.03 -6.80 -12.28
N ASP A 90 21.20 -6.35 -11.02
CA ASP A 90 22.49 -6.03 -10.44
C ASP A 90 22.67 -6.81 -9.14
N GLU A 91 23.61 -7.75 -9.11
CA GLU A 91 23.88 -8.59 -7.95
C GLU A 91 24.23 -7.78 -6.69
N ALA A 92 24.87 -6.61 -6.86
CA ALA A 92 25.23 -5.73 -5.75
C ALA A 92 24.01 -5.08 -5.09
N LEU A 93 22.89 -4.94 -5.83
CA LEU A 93 21.66 -4.37 -5.31
C LEU A 93 20.82 -5.41 -4.53
N GLY A 94 21.04 -6.69 -4.78
CA GLY A 94 20.21 -7.79 -4.25
C GLY A 94 18.80 -7.77 -4.84
N ASP A 95 17.77 -7.99 -4.00
CA ASP A 95 16.37 -7.88 -4.43
C ASP A 95 15.89 -6.43 -4.26
N PRO A 96 15.77 -5.63 -5.34
CA PRO A 96 15.30 -4.25 -5.29
C PRO A 96 13.78 -4.14 -5.38
N GLN A 97 13.06 -5.24 -5.60
CA GLN A 97 11.61 -5.24 -5.72
C GLN A 97 10.92 -4.80 -4.43
N VAL A 98 9.75 -4.21 -4.59
CA VAL A 98 8.99 -3.66 -3.47
C VAL A 98 7.81 -4.55 -3.12
N TYR A 99 7.63 -4.80 -1.81
CA TYR A 99 6.62 -5.72 -1.28
C TYR A 99 5.95 -5.11 -0.05
N PRO A 100 4.63 -4.92 -0.06
CA PRO A 100 3.91 -4.46 1.13
C PRO A 100 4.18 -5.33 2.37
N GLU A 101 4.23 -6.65 2.20
CA GLU A 101 4.47 -7.62 3.27
C GLU A 101 5.90 -7.63 3.81
N LYS A 102 6.84 -7.00 3.12
CA LYS A 102 8.21 -6.75 3.60
C LYS A 102 8.39 -5.33 4.17
N GLY A 103 7.35 -4.49 4.12
CA GLY A 103 7.39 -3.12 4.63
C GLY A 103 8.05 -2.09 3.71
N THR A 104 8.31 -2.44 2.44
CA THR A 104 8.91 -1.55 1.44
C THR A 104 7.87 -0.77 0.62
N VAL A 105 6.58 -0.90 0.97
CA VAL A 105 5.49 -0.13 0.39
C VAL A 105 4.69 0.52 1.50
N ALA A 106 4.51 1.84 1.41
CA ALA A 106 3.63 2.63 2.25
C ALA A 106 2.36 3.03 1.49
N PHE A 107 1.29 3.30 2.22
CA PHE A 107 0.01 3.74 1.71
C PHE A 107 -0.44 4.99 2.48
N GLY A 108 -1.07 5.95 1.81
CA GLY A 108 -1.55 7.13 2.53
C GLY A 108 -2.12 8.24 1.65
N ALA A 109 -2.37 9.37 2.30
CA ALA A 109 -2.87 10.60 1.70
C ALA A 109 -2.04 11.78 2.20
N GLY A 110 -1.12 12.27 1.37
CA GLY A 110 -0.26 13.39 1.70
C GLY A 110 -1.04 14.66 1.97
N LEU A 111 -2.18 14.89 1.29
CA LEU A 111 -3.05 16.03 1.54
C LEU A 111 -3.60 16.05 2.97
N HIS A 112 -3.98 14.90 3.50
CA HIS A 112 -4.50 14.76 4.86
C HIS A 112 -3.43 14.40 5.91
N GLY A 113 -2.15 14.33 5.52
CA GLY A 113 -1.01 14.16 6.42
C GLY A 113 -0.92 12.81 7.12
N TRP A 114 -1.37 11.72 6.48
CA TRP A 114 -1.28 10.37 7.05
C TRP A 114 -0.73 9.35 6.06
N ALA A 115 0.03 8.41 6.60
CA ALA A 115 0.51 7.24 5.87
C ALA A 115 0.76 6.07 6.84
N PHE A 116 0.79 4.86 6.29
CA PHE A 116 1.11 3.64 7.03
C PHE A 116 1.80 2.61 6.15
N THR A 117 2.49 1.69 6.80
CA THR A 117 2.91 0.41 6.22
C THR A 117 2.11 -0.72 6.88
N LEU A 118 2.16 -1.94 6.32
CA LEU A 118 1.49 -3.09 6.91
C LEU A 118 1.97 -3.40 8.33
N THR A 119 3.20 -3.03 8.67
CA THR A 119 3.77 -3.18 10.01
C THR A 119 2.88 -2.53 11.09
N LYS A 120 2.32 -1.35 10.81
CA LYS A 120 1.44 -0.66 11.76
C LYS A 120 0.19 -1.49 12.09
N PHE A 121 -0.48 -2.01 11.06
CA PHE A 121 -1.67 -2.83 11.24
C PHE A 121 -1.34 -4.23 11.78
N ALA A 122 -0.20 -4.81 11.39
CA ALA A 122 0.26 -6.07 11.96
C ALA A 122 0.48 -5.95 13.48
N LYS A 123 1.10 -4.87 13.96
CA LYS A 123 1.25 -4.58 15.41
C LYS A 123 -0.09 -4.44 16.11
N LEU A 124 -1.04 -3.71 15.48
CA LEU A 124 -2.36 -3.47 16.05
C LEU A 124 -3.17 -4.76 16.21
N TYR A 125 -3.10 -5.65 15.23
CA TYR A 125 -3.95 -6.84 15.21
C TYR A 125 -3.26 -8.13 15.68
N SER A 126 -1.94 -8.18 15.80
CA SER A 126 -1.19 -9.39 16.17
C SER A 126 -1.70 -10.01 17.49
N LYS A 127 -1.89 -9.17 18.50
CA LYS A 127 -2.43 -9.60 19.80
C LYS A 127 -3.90 -10.04 19.72
N LYS A 128 -4.73 -9.34 18.95
CA LYS A 128 -6.16 -9.63 18.79
C LYS A 128 -6.41 -10.94 18.03
N VAL A 129 -5.54 -11.27 17.07
CA VAL A 129 -5.68 -12.45 16.18
C VAL A 129 -4.81 -13.63 16.65
N GLY A 130 -3.88 -13.40 17.60
CA GLY A 130 -2.99 -14.44 18.13
C GLY A 130 -1.95 -14.93 17.11
N ILE A 131 -1.50 -14.06 16.20
CA ILE A 131 -0.51 -14.37 15.15
C ILE A 131 0.67 -13.41 15.30
N PRO A 132 1.93 -13.88 15.23
CA PRO A 132 3.10 -13.03 15.21
C PRO A 132 3.06 -11.99 14.08
N GLU A 133 3.57 -10.78 14.34
CA GLU A 133 3.52 -9.63 13.42
C GLU A 133 4.02 -9.97 12.02
N GLU A 134 5.18 -10.61 11.90
CA GLU A 134 5.78 -10.99 10.62
C GLU A 134 4.89 -11.94 9.80
N LYS A 135 4.25 -12.90 10.47
CA LYS A 135 3.32 -13.82 9.82
C LYS A 135 2.03 -13.11 9.42
N LEU A 136 1.60 -12.13 10.23
CA LEU A 136 0.40 -11.35 9.95
C LEU A 136 0.63 -10.40 8.77
N MET A 137 1.79 -9.75 8.66
CA MET A 137 2.14 -8.91 7.51
C MET A 137 1.97 -9.67 6.19
N LYS A 138 2.47 -10.91 6.11
CA LYS A 138 2.30 -11.78 4.92
C LYS A 138 0.83 -12.15 4.63
N LYS A 139 -0.03 -12.10 5.64
CA LYS A 139 -1.47 -12.40 5.50
C LYS A 139 -2.30 -11.16 5.17
N LEU A 140 -1.83 -9.96 5.52
CA LEU A 140 -2.53 -8.71 5.25
C LEU A 140 -2.47 -8.30 3.77
N TRP A 141 -1.55 -8.84 2.97
CA TRP A 141 -1.45 -8.56 1.53
C TRP A 141 -1.70 -9.82 0.69
N GLY A 142 -2.11 -9.62 -0.56
CA GLY A 142 -2.34 -10.70 -1.54
C GLY A 142 -3.68 -11.40 -1.37
N SER A 143 -3.80 -12.60 -1.92
CA SER A 143 -5.03 -13.41 -1.89
C SER A 143 -5.17 -14.16 -0.57
N ASN A 144 -5.34 -13.42 0.50
CA ASN A 144 -5.60 -13.91 1.84
C ASN A 144 -6.95 -13.42 2.34
N PHE A 145 -7.75 -14.30 2.92
CA PHE A 145 -9.08 -14.02 3.42
C PHE A 145 -9.20 -14.58 4.84
N PHE A 146 -9.86 -13.84 5.73
CA PHE A 146 -10.08 -14.29 7.09
C PHE A 146 -11.56 -14.60 7.32
N ASP A 147 -11.86 -15.86 7.62
CA ASP A 147 -13.21 -16.28 8.03
C ASP A 147 -13.37 -16.05 9.55
N ALA A 148 -14.03 -14.95 9.90
CA ALA A 148 -14.25 -14.59 11.31
C ALA A 148 -15.12 -15.61 12.06
N LYS A 149 -16.05 -16.32 11.37
CA LYS A 149 -16.88 -17.34 12.01
C LYS A 149 -16.09 -18.59 12.39
N LYS A 150 -15.19 -19.03 11.50
CA LYS A 150 -14.33 -20.22 11.71
C LYS A 150 -12.98 -19.87 12.34
N LYS A 151 -12.68 -18.57 12.53
CA LYS A 151 -11.38 -18.05 12.99
C LYS A 151 -10.18 -18.62 12.21
N LYS A 152 -10.34 -18.76 10.88
CA LYS A 152 -9.35 -19.39 10.01
C LYS A 152 -8.99 -18.50 8.82
N TRP A 153 -7.72 -18.59 8.42
CA TRP A 153 -7.20 -17.97 7.21
C TRP A 153 -7.34 -18.91 6.03
N VAL A 154 -7.85 -18.40 4.90
CA VAL A 154 -8.06 -19.17 3.68
C VAL A 154 -7.54 -18.39 2.47
N LYS A 155 -7.24 -19.11 1.37
CA LYS A 155 -6.75 -18.53 0.12
C LYS A 155 -7.87 -18.29 -0.91
N ARG A 156 -9.07 -18.76 -0.62
CA ARG A 156 -10.22 -18.64 -1.54
C ARG A 156 -11.24 -17.66 -0.98
N ARG A 157 -11.74 -16.77 -1.86
CA ARG A 157 -12.77 -15.78 -1.50
C ARG A 157 -14.10 -16.43 -1.10
N ASN A 158 -14.49 -17.48 -1.81
CA ASN A 158 -15.75 -18.17 -1.56
C ASN A 158 -15.53 -19.38 -0.63
N THR A 159 -16.35 -19.46 0.41
CA THR A 159 -16.37 -20.62 1.31
C THR A 159 -17.23 -21.74 0.73
N LYS A 160 -17.05 -22.97 1.21
CA LYS A 160 -17.88 -24.12 0.82
C LYS A 160 -19.36 -23.91 1.19
N ASP A 161 -19.62 -23.06 2.19
CA ASP A 161 -20.97 -22.74 2.68
C ASP A 161 -21.62 -21.59 1.86
N GLY A 162 -21.10 -21.25 0.69
CA GLY A 162 -21.66 -20.21 -0.21
C GLY A 162 -21.40 -18.75 0.23
N ARG A 163 -20.63 -18.50 1.31
CA ARG A 163 -20.31 -17.14 1.77
C ARG A 163 -19.11 -16.56 1.02
N THR A 164 -19.20 -15.29 0.67
CA THR A 164 -18.08 -14.52 0.11
C THR A 164 -17.34 -13.82 1.24
N LEU A 165 -16.04 -14.06 1.33
CA LEU A 165 -15.17 -13.43 2.33
C LEU A 165 -14.54 -12.16 1.75
N LYS A 166 -14.28 -11.19 2.63
CA LYS A 166 -13.48 -10.01 2.29
C LYS A 166 -11.99 -10.36 2.32
N ARG A 167 -11.24 -9.74 1.42
CA ARG A 167 -9.76 -9.80 1.43
C ARG A 167 -9.23 -9.24 2.76
N ALA A 168 -8.14 -9.81 3.26
CA ALA A 168 -7.58 -9.36 4.54
C ALA A 168 -7.20 -7.87 4.54
N PHE A 169 -6.56 -7.38 3.46
CA PHE A 169 -6.24 -5.95 3.33
C PHE A 169 -7.50 -5.08 3.38
N VAL A 170 -8.57 -5.51 2.72
CA VAL A 170 -9.86 -4.82 2.77
C VAL A 170 -10.43 -4.85 4.18
N GLN A 171 -10.56 -6.04 4.76
CA GLN A 171 -11.25 -6.24 6.04
C GLN A 171 -10.54 -5.55 7.22
N PHE A 172 -9.21 -5.64 7.27
CA PHE A 172 -8.43 -5.15 8.42
C PHE A 172 -7.88 -3.73 8.25
N ILE A 173 -7.80 -3.23 7.00
CA ILE A 173 -7.18 -1.93 6.72
C ILE A 173 -8.15 -0.99 6.03
N LEU A 174 -8.67 -1.33 4.83
CA LEU A 174 -9.50 -0.40 4.08
C LEU A 174 -10.86 -0.16 4.73
N ASP A 175 -11.58 -1.19 5.16
CA ASP A 175 -12.88 -1.03 5.82
C ASP A 175 -12.81 -0.08 7.03
N PRO A 176 -11.85 -0.21 7.98
CA PRO A 176 -11.69 0.77 9.05
C PRO A 176 -11.40 2.20 8.57
N ILE A 177 -10.57 2.36 7.54
CA ILE A 177 -10.25 3.68 6.97
C ILE A 177 -11.51 4.29 6.33
N TYR A 178 -12.25 3.53 5.52
CA TYR A 178 -13.49 3.98 4.91
C TYR A 178 -14.54 4.35 5.95
N GLN A 179 -14.67 3.57 7.01
CA GLN A 179 -15.57 3.88 8.13
C GLN A 179 -15.16 5.17 8.85
N LEU A 180 -13.85 5.42 8.99
CA LEU A 180 -13.36 6.66 9.58
C LEU A 180 -13.71 7.87 8.69
N PHE A 181 -13.47 7.79 7.39
CA PHE A 181 -13.85 8.85 6.45
C PHE A 181 -15.36 9.11 6.47
N ASP A 182 -16.18 8.06 6.40
CA ASP A 182 -17.64 8.18 6.48
C ASP A 182 -18.10 8.82 7.80
N ALA A 183 -17.48 8.42 8.91
CA ALA A 183 -17.82 8.97 10.22
C ALA A 183 -17.41 10.46 10.35
N CYS A 184 -16.28 10.85 9.76
CA CYS A 184 -15.85 12.26 9.75
C CYS A 184 -16.73 13.13 8.87
N ILE A 185 -17.06 12.67 7.66
CA ILE A 185 -17.86 13.43 6.69
C ILE A 185 -19.30 13.60 7.19
N ASN A 186 -19.88 12.54 7.75
CA ASN A 186 -21.29 12.53 8.18
C ASN A 186 -21.46 12.86 9.68
N ASP A 187 -20.44 13.41 10.33
CA ASP A 187 -20.40 13.83 11.75
C ASP A 187 -20.95 12.76 12.73
N LYS A 188 -20.61 11.48 12.48
CA LYS A 188 -21.03 10.33 13.29
C LYS A 188 -20.22 10.23 14.58
N LYS A 189 -20.46 11.12 15.53
CA LYS A 189 -19.67 11.27 16.78
C LYS A 189 -19.55 9.98 17.59
N ASP A 190 -20.63 9.19 17.66
CA ASP A 190 -20.64 7.91 18.39
C ASP A 190 -19.67 6.87 17.80
N ILE A 191 -19.57 6.85 16.45
CA ILE A 191 -18.65 5.95 15.75
C ILE A 191 -17.20 6.42 15.96
N LEU A 192 -16.95 7.72 15.82
CA LEU A 192 -15.63 8.33 16.06
C LEU A 192 -15.15 8.06 17.50
N ALA A 193 -16.01 8.26 18.50
CA ALA A 193 -15.68 8.00 19.89
C ALA A 193 -15.34 6.53 20.17
N LYS A 194 -15.99 5.58 19.48
CA LYS A 194 -15.65 4.14 19.58
C LYS A 194 -14.33 3.82 18.92
N MET A 195 -14.05 4.40 17.74
CA MET A 195 -12.80 4.17 17.01
C MET A 195 -11.57 4.74 17.73
N LEU A 196 -11.73 5.85 18.45
CA LEU A 196 -10.64 6.47 19.23
C LEU A 196 -10.30 5.69 20.52
N LYS A 197 -11.20 4.84 21.02
CA LYS A 197 -11.01 4.06 22.24
C LYS A 197 -10.45 2.64 22.01
N GLY A 198 -10.35 2.19 20.78
CA GLY A 198 -9.94 0.83 20.40
C GLY A 198 -8.57 0.74 19.80
#